data_1d41bc194405e45983e6fb1adaf6e021
#
_entry.id   1d41bc194405e45983e6fb1adaf6e021
#
_cell.length_a   1.000
_cell.length_b   1.000
_cell.length_c   1.000
_cell.angle_alpha   90.00
_cell.angle_beta   90.00
_cell.angle_gamma   90.00
#
_symmetry.space_group_name_H-M   'P 1'
#
loop_
_entity.id
_entity.type
_entity.pdbx_description
1 polymer ?
#
loop_
_entity_poly.entity_id
_entity_poly.type
_entity_poly.pdbx_seq_one_letter_code
_entity_poly.pdbx_strand_id
1 'polypeptide(L)'
;MTNSKPVIVLDNLSKTYLVPERDAGVMAAARSLVQRRHRAIKAVDQVSFTVEPGEIVGFLGPNGAGKTTTLKMLSGLLHPTAGIGRVLDFEPWQRKRDFLKVITLVMGQRNQLNWDIPASDSFELNRVIYRVPQAQYRQTLDELTDLLELAPLVSKPVRNLSLGERMKCEIAAALLHRPQVLFLDEPTIGLDVSAQRRIREFIREYNRRHNATILLTSHYMADVEALCKRVVVIHHGRILFDGPLSDLVKRFSPHKTIAVDLERPIDAINYADFGEVVEQSNGRVLLRVPKAETAKIAGRLLAELPVSDLTIEDPPIEEVIEQVFAQEVTA
;
A
#
# COMPACT_ATOMS: atom_id res chain seq x y z
N MET A 1 5.48 -27.87 2.15
CA MET A 1 5.93 -26.50 2.54
C MET A 1 7.37 -26.37 2.08
N THR A 2 7.61 -25.73 0.96
CA THR A 2 8.96 -25.44 0.44
C THR A 2 9.62 -24.47 1.40
N ASN A 3 10.71 -24.92 2.02
CA ASN A 3 11.54 -24.15 2.96
C ASN A 3 12.35 -23.10 2.16
N SER A 4 11.66 -22.17 1.48
CA SER A 4 12.28 -21.07 0.75
C SER A 4 12.74 -20.03 1.78
N LYS A 5 13.96 -19.52 1.62
CA LYS A 5 14.49 -18.47 2.48
C LYS A 5 13.74 -17.17 2.21
N PRO A 6 13.30 -16.43 3.24
CA PRO A 6 12.63 -15.14 3.05
C PRO A 6 13.50 -14.16 2.26
N VAL A 7 12.88 -13.41 1.36
CA VAL A 7 13.55 -12.38 0.53
C VAL A 7 13.75 -11.08 1.30
N ILE A 8 12.79 -10.72 2.16
CA ILE A 8 12.90 -9.56 3.06
C ILE A 8 12.84 -10.05 4.49
N VAL A 9 13.75 -9.59 5.32
CA VAL A 9 13.80 -9.91 6.77
C VAL A 9 14.07 -8.64 7.55
N LEU A 10 13.15 -8.31 8.45
CA LEU A 10 13.34 -7.27 9.45
C LEU A 10 13.33 -7.93 10.83
N ASP A 11 14.29 -7.56 11.66
CA ASP A 11 14.36 -7.99 13.05
C ASP A 11 14.68 -6.79 13.95
N ASN A 12 13.67 -6.38 14.73
CA ASN A 12 13.71 -5.23 15.63
C ASN A 12 14.21 -3.93 14.97
N LEU A 13 13.90 -3.76 13.66
CA LEU A 13 14.35 -2.63 12.89
C LEU A 13 13.75 -1.33 13.44
N SER A 14 14.60 -0.34 13.69
CA SER A 14 14.20 0.92 14.31
C SER A 14 14.80 2.12 13.62
N LYS A 15 14.04 3.23 13.57
CA LYS A 15 14.51 4.54 13.10
C LYS A 15 14.01 5.64 14.01
N THR A 16 14.96 6.31 14.64
CA THR A 16 14.72 7.51 15.48
C THR A 16 15.32 8.73 14.81
N TYR A 17 14.54 9.78 14.69
CA TYR A 17 15.00 11.09 14.23
C TYR A 17 15.19 12.00 15.44
N LEU A 18 16.32 12.75 15.47
CA LEU A 18 16.56 13.81 16.44
C LEU A 18 16.15 15.13 15.80
N VAL A 19 15.00 15.66 16.19
CA VAL A 19 14.46 16.93 15.69
C VAL A 19 14.78 18.03 16.68
N PRO A 20 15.42 19.16 16.27
CA PRO A 20 15.67 20.27 17.18
C PRO A 20 14.35 20.92 17.60
N GLU A 21 14.13 21.03 18.90
CA GLU A 21 13.02 21.80 19.46
C GLU A 21 13.38 23.30 19.39
N ARG A 22 12.53 24.07 18.72
CA ARG A 22 12.64 25.52 18.67
C ARG A 22 11.45 26.12 19.40
N ASP A 23 11.71 26.74 20.54
CA ASP A 23 10.73 27.60 21.18
C ASP A 23 10.52 28.87 20.34
N ALA A 24 9.29 29.39 20.29
CA ALA A 24 8.99 30.63 19.56
C ALA A 24 9.54 31.83 20.31
N GLY A 25 10.24 32.75 19.61
CA GLY A 25 10.73 34.01 20.13
C GLY A 25 12.22 34.25 19.94
N VAL A 26 12.64 35.55 19.83
CA VAL A 26 14.02 35.96 19.54
C VAL A 26 14.99 35.52 20.64
N MET A 27 14.59 35.55 21.91
CA MET A 27 15.42 35.09 23.04
C MET A 27 15.61 33.56 23.02
N ALA A 28 14.58 32.80 22.58
CA ALA A 28 14.67 31.36 22.41
C ALA A 28 15.62 31.01 21.25
N ALA A 29 15.61 31.77 20.17
CA ALA A 29 16.55 31.64 19.07
C ALA A 29 18.01 31.84 19.50
N ALA A 30 18.29 32.86 20.30
CA ALA A 30 19.62 33.09 20.85
C ALA A 30 20.08 31.97 21.81
N ARG A 31 19.16 31.43 22.64
CA ARG A 31 19.44 30.32 23.56
C ARG A 31 19.70 29.01 22.81
N SER A 32 19.04 28.79 21.66
CA SER A 32 19.18 27.59 20.82
C SER A 32 20.53 27.50 20.12
N LEU A 33 21.28 28.62 20.01
CA LEU A 33 22.65 28.62 19.48
C LEU A 33 23.66 27.98 20.45
N VAL A 34 23.37 28.05 21.76
CA VAL A 34 24.27 27.52 22.82
C VAL A 34 23.78 26.16 23.35
N GLN A 35 22.47 25.97 23.48
CA GLN A 35 21.87 24.71 23.98
C GLN A 35 20.76 24.24 23.04
N ARG A 36 21.09 23.34 22.12
CA ARG A 36 20.12 22.69 21.23
C ARG A 36 19.43 21.54 21.97
N ARG A 37 18.17 21.72 22.30
CA ARG A 37 17.33 20.60 22.76
C ARG A 37 16.87 19.82 21.53
N HIS A 38 16.98 18.48 21.60
CA HIS A 38 16.51 17.60 20.54
C HIS A 38 15.40 16.72 21.11
N ARG A 39 14.31 16.63 20.37
CA ARG A 39 13.26 15.65 20.61
C ARG A 39 13.52 14.42 19.75
N ALA A 40 13.54 13.25 20.37
CA ALA A 40 13.63 11.98 19.66
C ALA A 40 12.24 11.57 19.16
N ILE A 41 12.08 11.40 17.85
CA ILE A 41 10.87 10.89 17.23
C ILE A 41 11.18 9.51 16.69
N LYS A 42 10.56 8.47 17.28
CA LYS A 42 10.64 7.10 16.80
C LYS A 42 9.69 6.91 15.63
N ALA A 43 10.19 7.04 14.41
CA ALA A 43 9.40 6.86 13.20
C ALA A 43 9.13 5.37 12.88
N VAL A 44 10.07 4.49 13.32
CA VAL A 44 9.94 3.03 13.27
C VAL A 44 10.53 2.50 14.59
N ASP A 45 9.79 1.66 15.30
CA ASP A 45 10.13 1.18 16.65
C ASP A 45 10.01 -0.35 16.71
N GLN A 46 11.16 -1.04 16.61
CA GLN A 46 11.29 -2.50 16.74
C GLN A 46 10.39 -3.31 15.78
N VAL A 47 10.32 -2.91 14.52
CA VAL A 47 9.54 -3.60 13.49
C VAL A 47 10.23 -4.91 13.10
N SER A 48 9.46 -6.02 13.14
CA SER A 48 9.93 -7.35 12.76
C SER A 48 8.88 -8.05 11.90
N PHE A 49 9.25 -8.44 10.69
CA PHE A 49 8.47 -9.30 9.80
C PHE A 49 9.37 -9.87 8.69
N THR A 50 8.85 -10.85 7.95
CA THR A 50 9.52 -11.43 6.78
C THR A 50 8.61 -11.38 5.56
N VAL A 51 9.18 -11.42 4.35
CA VAL A 51 8.42 -11.56 3.10
C VAL A 51 9.05 -12.68 2.29
N GLU A 52 8.20 -13.59 1.81
CA GLU A 52 8.61 -14.77 1.04
C GLU A 52 8.84 -14.41 -0.45
N PRO A 53 9.62 -15.24 -1.20
CA PRO A 53 9.81 -15.03 -2.64
C PRO A 53 8.50 -15.01 -3.41
N GLY A 54 8.33 -14.00 -4.28
CA GLY A 54 7.15 -13.84 -5.13
C GLY A 54 5.88 -13.39 -4.42
N GLU A 55 5.94 -13.09 -3.12
CA GLU A 55 4.81 -12.61 -2.35
C GLU A 55 4.53 -11.13 -2.65
N ILE A 56 3.23 -10.76 -2.73
CA ILE A 56 2.79 -9.36 -2.70
C ILE A 56 2.21 -9.10 -1.32
N VAL A 57 2.89 -8.26 -0.54
CA VAL A 57 2.48 -7.90 0.83
C VAL A 57 2.04 -6.44 0.87
N GLY A 58 0.83 -6.21 1.40
CA GLY A 58 0.34 -4.88 1.70
C GLY A 58 0.94 -4.35 3.01
N PHE A 59 1.60 -3.20 2.97
CA PHE A 59 2.15 -2.55 4.16
C PHE A 59 1.31 -1.32 4.49
N LEU A 60 0.38 -1.46 5.43
CA LEU A 60 -0.73 -0.56 5.67
C LEU A 60 -0.56 0.23 6.96
N GLY A 61 -1.13 1.43 6.99
CA GLY A 61 -1.09 2.29 8.18
C GLY A 61 -1.44 3.73 7.82
N PRO A 62 -1.79 4.57 8.81
CA PRO A 62 -2.11 5.98 8.58
C PRO A 62 -0.86 6.77 8.14
N ASN A 63 -1.08 8.04 7.78
CA ASN A 63 0.02 8.96 7.50
C ASN A 63 0.89 9.14 8.76
N GLY A 64 2.22 9.09 8.56
CA GLY A 64 3.15 9.15 9.69
C GLY A 64 3.38 7.85 10.45
N ALA A 65 2.71 6.74 10.11
CA ALA A 65 2.87 5.44 10.78
C ALA A 65 4.27 4.81 10.63
N GLY A 66 5.09 5.28 9.67
CA GLY A 66 6.43 4.73 9.43
C GLY A 66 6.59 3.97 8.11
N LYS A 67 5.55 3.83 7.28
CA LYS A 67 5.58 3.08 6.01
C LYS A 67 6.73 3.50 5.08
N THR A 68 6.71 4.73 4.60
CA THR A 68 7.76 5.27 3.71
C THR A 68 9.14 5.23 4.34
N THR A 69 9.25 5.42 5.67
CA THR A 69 10.52 5.32 6.39
C THR A 69 11.06 3.90 6.32
N THR A 70 10.23 2.89 6.52
CA THR A 70 10.59 1.48 6.40
C THR A 70 11.02 1.14 4.97
N LEU A 71 10.25 1.54 3.94
CA LEU A 71 10.62 1.32 2.54
C LEU A 71 11.96 1.98 2.18
N LYS A 72 12.23 3.18 2.69
CA LYS A 72 13.52 3.85 2.49
C LYS A 72 14.68 3.12 3.16
N MET A 73 14.48 2.50 4.31
CA MET A 73 15.50 1.66 4.94
C MET A 73 15.75 0.40 4.12
N LEU A 74 14.69 -0.29 3.67
CA LEU A 74 14.78 -1.50 2.85
C LEU A 74 15.35 -1.26 1.45
N SER A 75 15.20 -0.07 0.88
CA SER A 75 15.81 0.32 -0.40
C SER A 75 17.21 0.91 -0.27
N GLY A 76 17.74 1.04 0.96
CA GLY A 76 19.07 1.59 1.21
C GLY A 76 19.17 3.12 1.08
N LEU A 77 18.03 3.82 1.04
CA LEU A 77 18.00 5.29 1.05
C LEU A 77 18.14 5.87 2.44
N LEU A 78 17.89 5.07 3.47
CA LEU A 78 17.94 5.48 4.86
C LEU A 78 18.65 4.43 5.71
N HIS A 79 19.54 4.87 6.59
CA HIS A 79 20.20 3.98 7.55
C HIS A 79 19.32 3.80 8.80
N PRO A 80 19.08 2.58 9.29
CA PRO A 80 18.38 2.33 10.55
C PRO A 80 19.20 2.87 11.75
N THR A 81 18.52 3.13 12.86
CA THR A 81 19.16 3.50 14.11
C THR A 81 19.55 2.26 14.93
N ALA A 82 18.76 1.19 14.80
CA ALA A 82 18.98 -0.10 15.45
C ALA A 82 18.26 -1.23 14.71
N GLY A 83 18.56 -2.47 15.07
CA GLY A 83 17.97 -3.68 14.48
C GLY A 83 18.62 -4.11 13.18
N ILE A 84 18.07 -5.15 12.58
CA ILE A 84 18.57 -5.79 11.36
C ILE A 84 17.52 -5.68 10.26
N GLY A 85 17.97 -5.35 9.05
CA GLY A 85 17.15 -5.42 7.83
C GLY A 85 17.97 -6.07 6.72
N ARG A 86 17.41 -7.09 6.08
CA ARG A 86 18.01 -7.78 4.94
C ARG A 86 17.04 -7.87 3.78
N VAL A 87 17.55 -7.69 2.58
CA VAL A 87 16.83 -7.89 1.34
C VAL A 87 17.73 -8.71 0.41
N LEU A 88 17.30 -9.90 0.00
CA LEU A 88 18.10 -10.83 -0.80
C LEU A 88 19.50 -11.06 -0.22
N ASP A 89 19.61 -11.28 1.10
CA ASP A 89 20.86 -11.42 1.83
C ASP A 89 21.78 -10.18 1.90
N PHE A 90 21.38 -9.07 1.30
CA PHE A 90 22.11 -7.81 1.42
C PHE A 90 21.60 -6.98 2.62
N GLU A 91 22.51 -6.24 3.23
CA GLU A 91 22.18 -5.11 4.09
C GLU A 91 21.96 -3.86 3.23
N PRO A 92 20.72 -3.36 3.10
CA PRO A 92 20.36 -2.33 2.11
C PRO A 92 21.20 -1.06 2.20
N TRP A 93 21.53 -0.61 3.39
CA TRP A 93 22.27 0.64 3.62
C TRP A 93 23.73 0.59 3.19
N GLN A 94 24.29 -0.61 2.95
CA GLN A 94 25.62 -0.74 2.34
C GLN A 94 25.62 -0.34 0.86
N ARG A 95 24.43 -0.28 0.21
CA ARG A 95 24.23 0.16 -1.18
C ARG A 95 25.19 -0.51 -2.16
N LYS A 96 25.44 -1.80 -1.98
CA LYS A 96 26.26 -2.58 -2.92
C LYS A 96 25.66 -2.53 -4.31
N ARG A 97 26.51 -2.45 -5.34
CA ARG A 97 26.04 -2.36 -6.75
C ARG A 97 25.13 -3.52 -7.15
N ASP A 98 25.44 -4.73 -6.67
CA ASP A 98 24.65 -5.91 -7.00
C ASP A 98 23.28 -5.88 -6.31
N PHE A 99 23.19 -5.33 -5.10
CA PHE A 99 21.92 -5.05 -4.43
C PHE A 99 21.06 -4.07 -5.22
N LEU A 100 21.63 -2.94 -5.65
CA LEU A 100 20.89 -1.90 -6.37
C LEU A 100 20.39 -2.35 -7.76
N LYS A 101 20.96 -3.41 -8.34
CA LYS A 101 20.50 -4.00 -9.59
C LYS A 101 19.30 -4.94 -9.44
N VAL A 102 19.04 -5.43 -8.26
CA VAL A 102 17.99 -6.42 -8.01
C VAL A 102 16.78 -5.88 -7.28
N ILE A 103 16.81 -4.60 -6.94
CA ILE A 103 15.70 -3.91 -6.29
C ILE A 103 15.24 -2.68 -7.09
N THR A 104 14.02 -2.25 -6.84
CA THR A 104 13.53 -0.93 -7.24
C THR A 104 12.62 -0.32 -6.17
N LEU A 105 12.56 1.01 -6.12
CA LEU A 105 11.62 1.77 -5.31
C LEU A 105 10.88 2.76 -6.19
N VAL A 106 9.57 2.60 -6.32
CA VAL A 106 8.67 3.54 -7.00
C VAL A 106 7.90 4.30 -5.94
N MET A 107 7.90 5.62 -6.03
CA MET A 107 7.15 6.51 -5.14
C MET A 107 6.13 7.32 -5.97
N GLY A 108 4.84 7.15 -5.71
CA GLY A 108 3.76 7.79 -6.46
C GLY A 108 3.81 9.33 -6.51
N GLN A 109 4.43 9.93 -5.49
CA GLN A 109 4.56 11.39 -5.39
C GLN A 109 5.91 11.93 -5.88
N ARG A 110 6.81 11.09 -6.38
CA ARG A 110 8.15 11.51 -6.84
C ARG A 110 8.42 11.07 -8.26
N ASN A 111 8.91 12.00 -9.08
CA ASN A 111 9.30 11.73 -10.46
C ASN A 111 10.73 11.20 -10.50
N GLN A 112 10.93 10.12 -11.26
CA GLN A 112 12.24 9.55 -11.57
C GLN A 112 12.66 9.89 -13.02
N LEU A 113 11.66 10.17 -13.88
CA LEU A 113 11.87 10.55 -15.26
C LEU A 113 12.26 12.03 -15.37
N ASN A 114 13.11 12.34 -16.35
CA ASN A 114 13.44 13.71 -16.66
C ASN A 114 12.24 14.40 -17.33
N TRP A 115 11.82 15.53 -16.77
CA TRP A 115 10.61 16.25 -17.13
C TRP A 115 10.56 16.78 -18.56
N ASP A 116 11.72 17.20 -19.08
CA ASP A 116 11.83 17.94 -20.35
C ASP A 116 12.12 17.06 -21.58
N ILE A 117 12.49 15.79 -21.38
CA ILE A 117 12.80 14.86 -22.45
C ILE A 117 11.73 13.77 -22.60
N PRO A 118 11.66 13.08 -23.76
CA PRO A 118 10.81 11.91 -23.93
C PRO A 118 11.11 10.81 -22.91
N ALA A 119 10.08 10.04 -22.54
CA ALA A 119 10.25 8.91 -21.62
C ALA A 119 11.26 7.88 -22.18
N SER A 120 11.29 7.67 -23.51
CA SER A 120 12.27 6.80 -24.19
C SER A 120 13.72 7.14 -23.87
N ASP A 121 14.04 8.43 -23.75
CA ASP A 121 15.42 8.87 -23.50
C ASP A 121 15.81 8.58 -22.03
N SER A 122 14.86 8.75 -21.10
CA SER A 122 15.04 8.35 -19.71
C SER A 122 15.18 6.82 -19.57
N PHE A 123 14.47 6.04 -20.40
CA PHE A 123 14.60 4.58 -20.43
C PHE A 123 16.00 4.14 -20.89
N GLU A 124 16.51 4.78 -21.96
CA GLU A 124 17.86 4.51 -22.45
C GLU A 124 18.94 4.89 -21.41
N LEU A 125 18.73 6.02 -20.69
CA LEU A 125 19.61 6.40 -19.59
C LEU A 125 19.62 5.34 -18.49
N ASN A 126 18.45 4.81 -18.08
CA ASN A 126 18.34 3.73 -17.10
C ASN A 126 19.04 2.46 -17.60
N ARG A 127 18.90 2.10 -18.89
CA ARG A 127 19.62 0.99 -19.49
C ARG A 127 21.13 1.09 -19.25
N VAL A 128 21.69 2.28 -19.48
CA VAL A 128 23.12 2.54 -19.30
C VAL A 128 23.52 2.50 -17.84
N ILE A 129 22.75 3.14 -16.94
CA ILE A 129 23.01 3.19 -15.50
C ILE A 129 23.03 1.78 -14.89
N TYR A 130 22.03 0.97 -15.21
CA TYR A 130 21.91 -0.41 -14.71
C TYR A 130 22.74 -1.41 -15.52
N ARG A 131 23.39 -0.96 -16.61
CA ARG A 131 24.20 -1.79 -17.55
C ARG A 131 23.42 -2.96 -18.11
N VAL A 132 22.15 -2.71 -18.50
CA VAL A 132 21.29 -3.73 -19.10
C VAL A 132 21.78 -4.00 -20.55
N PRO A 133 22.04 -5.27 -20.91
CA PRO A 133 22.41 -5.62 -22.30
C PRO A 133 21.30 -5.20 -23.28
N GLN A 134 21.68 -4.73 -24.47
CA GLN A 134 20.74 -4.19 -25.47
C GLN A 134 19.62 -5.17 -25.85
N ALA A 135 19.95 -6.46 -25.99
CA ALA A 135 18.96 -7.48 -26.33
C ALA A 135 17.92 -7.65 -25.20
N GLN A 136 18.37 -7.72 -23.94
CA GLN A 136 17.50 -7.80 -22.77
C GLN A 136 16.64 -6.54 -22.62
N TYR A 137 17.25 -5.36 -22.83
CA TYR A 137 16.53 -4.08 -22.77
C TYR A 137 15.38 -4.03 -23.77
N ARG A 138 15.63 -4.37 -25.06
CA ARG A 138 14.59 -4.40 -26.09
C ARG A 138 13.46 -5.35 -25.70
N GLN A 139 13.79 -6.59 -25.35
CA GLN A 139 12.79 -7.58 -24.92
C GLN A 139 11.95 -7.08 -23.74
N THR A 140 12.59 -6.48 -22.72
CA THR A 140 11.87 -5.96 -21.55
C THR A 140 11.04 -4.74 -21.89
N LEU A 141 11.56 -3.84 -22.73
CA LEU A 141 10.81 -2.64 -23.16
C LEU A 141 9.60 -3.02 -23.99
N ASP A 142 9.71 -3.99 -24.91
CA ASP A 142 8.59 -4.49 -25.70
C ASP A 142 7.50 -5.07 -24.79
N GLU A 143 7.89 -5.93 -23.84
CA GLU A 143 6.96 -6.50 -22.85
C GLU A 143 6.25 -5.42 -22.02
N LEU A 144 7.00 -4.43 -21.51
CA LEU A 144 6.42 -3.35 -20.70
C LEU A 144 5.55 -2.42 -21.55
N THR A 145 5.91 -2.21 -22.82
CA THR A 145 5.13 -1.43 -23.77
C THR A 145 3.78 -2.06 -24.03
N ASP A 146 3.71 -3.36 -24.19
CA ASP A 146 2.46 -4.10 -24.37
C ASP A 146 1.61 -4.08 -23.11
N LEU A 147 2.21 -4.37 -21.95
CA LEU A 147 1.49 -4.47 -20.67
C LEU A 147 0.95 -3.11 -20.16
N LEU A 148 1.66 -2.02 -20.42
CA LEU A 148 1.32 -0.68 -19.94
C LEU A 148 0.76 0.23 -21.03
N GLU A 149 0.66 -0.27 -22.30
CA GLU A 149 0.21 0.52 -23.47
C GLU A 149 1.06 1.79 -23.65
N LEU A 150 2.40 1.63 -23.67
CA LEU A 150 3.31 2.78 -23.71
C LEU A 150 3.55 3.35 -25.09
N ALA A 151 3.22 2.62 -26.17
CA ALA A 151 3.55 3.01 -27.54
C ALA A 151 3.21 4.49 -27.91
N PRO A 152 2.02 5.04 -27.54
CA PRO A 152 1.69 6.43 -27.84
C PRO A 152 2.34 7.45 -26.88
N LEU A 153 3.04 7.00 -25.83
CA LEU A 153 3.53 7.81 -24.70
C LEU A 153 5.02 8.06 -24.75
N VAL A 154 5.80 7.05 -25.14
CA VAL A 154 7.28 7.03 -24.98
C VAL A 154 8.01 8.12 -25.73
N SER A 155 7.45 8.62 -26.85
CA SER A 155 8.04 9.69 -27.64
C SER A 155 7.67 11.11 -27.18
N LYS A 156 6.73 11.23 -26.24
CA LYS A 156 6.30 12.53 -25.72
C LYS A 156 7.21 12.97 -24.55
N PRO A 157 7.54 14.27 -24.46
CA PRO A 157 8.17 14.83 -23.26
C PRO A 157 7.32 14.51 -22.02
N VAL A 158 7.95 14.12 -20.92
CA VAL A 158 7.26 13.65 -19.70
C VAL A 158 6.29 14.70 -19.15
N ARG A 159 6.62 16.00 -19.27
CA ARG A 159 5.74 17.12 -18.88
C ARG A 159 4.38 17.17 -19.61
N ASN A 160 4.30 16.55 -20.78
CA ASN A 160 3.08 16.54 -21.62
C ASN A 160 2.19 15.31 -21.34
N LEU A 161 2.61 14.41 -20.43
CA LEU A 161 1.86 13.25 -20.02
C LEU A 161 0.90 13.60 -18.88
N SER A 162 -0.30 13.01 -18.91
CA SER A 162 -1.18 13.01 -17.75
C SER A 162 -0.52 12.26 -16.57
N LEU A 163 -1.06 12.44 -15.37
CA LEU A 163 -0.51 11.77 -14.19
C LEU A 163 -0.49 10.24 -14.33
N GLY A 164 -1.58 9.66 -14.88
CA GLY A 164 -1.67 8.21 -15.13
C GLY A 164 -0.71 7.74 -16.22
N GLU A 165 -0.59 8.47 -17.34
CA GLU A 165 0.38 8.16 -18.40
C GLU A 165 1.81 8.25 -17.89
N ARG A 166 2.11 9.28 -17.08
CA ARG A 166 3.41 9.43 -16.47
C ARG A 166 3.72 8.28 -15.51
N MET A 167 2.78 7.87 -14.66
CA MET A 167 2.98 6.76 -13.74
C MET A 167 3.27 5.45 -14.48
N LYS A 168 2.62 5.18 -15.61
CA LYS A 168 2.95 4.03 -16.47
C LYS A 168 4.42 4.08 -16.93
N CYS A 169 4.90 5.24 -17.38
CA CYS A 169 6.28 5.43 -17.79
C CYS A 169 7.26 5.32 -16.60
N GLU A 170 6.91 5.87 -15.42
CA GLU A 170 7.72 5.75 -14.21
C GLU A 170 7.91 4.29 -13.78
N ILE A 171 6.83 3.52 -13.77
CA ILE A 171 6.87 2.08 -13.46
C ILE A 171 7.71 1.34 -14.51
N ALA A 172 7.51 1.62 -15.80
CA ALA A 172 8.31 1.00 -16.86
C ALA A 172 9.81 1.28 -16.68
N ALA A 173 10.18 2.54 -16.44
CA ALA A 173 11.57 2.93 -16.20
C ALA A 173 12.19 2.18 -15.01
N ALA A 174 11.41 2.00 -13.95
CA ALA A 174 11.83 1.30 -12.74
C ALA A 174 12.00 -0.22 -12.94
N LEU A 175 11.42 -0.80 -13.98
CA LEU A 175 11.42 -2.25 -14.23
C LEU A 175 12.33 -2.70 -15.37
N LEU A 176 12.95 -1.79 -16.12
CA LEU A 176 13.83 -2.10 -17.28
C LEU A 176 14.98 -3.04 -16.94
N HIS A 177 15.47 -3.01 -15.71
CA HIS A 177 16.57 -3.85 -15.23
C HIS A 177 16.10 -5.17 -14.60
N ARG A 178 14.79 -5.46 -14.65
CA ARG A 178 14.14 -6.67 -14.10
C ARG A 178 14.49 -6.94 -12.62
N PRO A 179 14.12 -6.02 -11.72
CA PRO A 179 14.36 -6.21 -10.29
C PRO A 179 13.60 -7.43 -9.74
N GLN A 180 14.20 -8.09 -8.74
CA GLN A 180 13.58 -9.20 -8.02
C GLN A 180 12.67 -8.72 -6.88
N VAL A 181 12.96 -7.52 -6.33
CA VAL A 181 12.18 -6.91 -5.24
C VAL A 181 11.71 -5.52 -5.65
N LEU A 182 10.41 -5.30 -5.54
CA LEU A 182 9.76 -4.02 -5.81
C LEU A 182 9.21 -3.43 -4.51
N PHE A 183 9.62 -2.23 -4.22
CA PHE A 183 9.03 -1.38 -3.20
C PHE A 183 8.14 -0.35 -3.91
N LEU A 184 6.82 -0.43 -3.68
CA LEU A 184 5.83 0.45 -4.32
C LEU A 184 5.18 1.32 -3.24
N ASP A 185 5.56 2.60 -3.17
CA ASP A 185 5.05 3.55 -2.18
C ASP A 185 3.94 4.39 -2.82
N GLU A 186 2.69 3.98 -2.60
CA GLU A 186 1.46 4.63 -3.10
C GLU A 186 1.43 4.79 -4.64
N PRO A 187 1.62 3.71 -5.43
CA PRO A 187 1.79 3.82 -6.89
C PRO A 187 0.54 4.29 -7.63
N THR A 188 -0.62 4.30 -7.00
CA THR A 188 -1.92 4.68 -7.59
C THR A 188 -2.45 6.01 -7.10
N ILE A 189 -1.70 6.71 -6.23
CA ILE A 189 -2.15 7.96 -5.62
C ILE A 189 -2.42 9.05 -6.66
N GLY A 190 -3.58 9.69 -6.55
CA GLY A 190 -3.98 10.78 -7.44
C GLY A 190 -4.36 10.35 -8.86
N LEU A 191 -4.37 9.04 -9.16
CA LEU A 191 -4.82 8.52 -10.44
C LEU A 191 -6.35 8.38 -10.49
N ASP A 192 -6.93 8.50 -11.69
CA ASP A 192 -8.32 8.15 -11.90
C ASP A 192 -8.55 6.63 -11.78
N VAL A 193 -9.81 6.22 -11.59
CA VAL A 193 -10.21 4.82 -11.36
C VAL A 193 -9.71 3.88 -12.47
N SER A 194 -9.72 4.34 -13.72
CA SER A 194 -9.29 3.53 -14.86
C SER A 194 -7.78 3.31 -14.87
N ALA A 195 -7.01 4.34 -14.55
CA ALA A 195 -5.55 4.26 -14.45
C ALA A 195 -5.14 3.39 -13.25
N GLN A 196 -5.81 3.55 -12.09
CA GLN A 196 -5.58 2.69 -10.92
C GLN A 196 -5.80 1.22 -11.25
N ARG A 197 -6.92 0.88 -11.92
CA ARG A 197 -7.22 -0.48 -12.34
C ARG A 197 -6.13 -1.06 -13.24
N ARG A 198 -5.66 -0.32 -14.24
CA ARG A 198 -4.60 -0.76 -15.15
C ARG A 198 -3.28 -1.01 -14.42
N ILE A 199 -2.91 -0.14 -13.48
CA ILE A 199 -1.70 -0.33 -12.66
C ILE A 199 -1.83 -1.59 -11.79
N ARG A 200 -3.00 -1.86 -11.18
CA ARG A 200 -3.24 -3.10 -10.44
C ARG A 200 -3.11 -4.35 -11.30
N GLU A 201 -3.76 -4.35 -12.48
CA GLU A 201 -3.68 -5.44 -13.44
C GLU A 201 -2.24 -5.70 -13.88
N PHE A 202 -1.50 -4.62 -14.15
CA PHE A 202 -0.09 -4.69 -14.48
C PHE A 202 0.77 -5.29 -13.35
N ILE A 203 0.64 -4.80 -12.11
CA ILE A 203 1.42 -5.30 -10.95
C ILE A 203 1.17 -6.80 -10.76
N ARG A 204 -0.10 -7.25 -10.84
CA ARG A 204 -0.47 -8.65 -10.71
C ARG A 204 0.17 -9.50 -11.81
N GLU A 205 0.10 -9.04 -13.07
CA GLU A 205 0.63 -9.78 -14.20
C GLU A 205 2.16 -9.82 -14.18
N TYR A 206 2.82 -8.72 -13.79
CA TYR A 206 4.26 -8.66 -13.64
C TYR A 206 4.76 -9.63 -12.54
N ASN A 207 4.10 -9.63 -11.37
CA ASN A 207 4.42 -10.60 -10.30
C ASN A 207 4.24 -12.04 -10.79
N ARG A 208 3.15 -12.34 -11.49
CA ARG A 208 2.87 -13.67 -12.02
C ARG A 208 3.93 -14.14 -13.03
N ARG A 209 4.41 -13.26 -13.92
CA ARG A 209 5.41 -13.58 -14.96
C ARG A 209 6.83 -13.72 -14.41
N HIS A 210 7.21 -12.84 -13.50
CA HIS A 210 8.60 -12.70 -13.06
C HIS A 210 8.84 -13.21 -11.64
N ASN A 211 7.81 -13.66 -10.94
CA ASN A 211 7.88 -14.07 -9.52
C ASN A 211 8.54 -13.00 -8.63
N ALA A 212 8.33 -11.71 -8.97
CA ALA A 212 8.91 -10.59 -8.26
C ALA A 212 8.25 -10.44 -6.88
N THR A 213 9.06 -10.24 -5.83
CA THR A 213 8.57 -9.96 -4.48
C THR A 213 8.19 -8.49 -4.37
N ILE A 214 6.99 -8.18 -3.87
CA ILE A 214 6.46 -6.81 -3.85
C ILE A 214 6.02 -6.43 -2.44
N LEU A 215 6.54 -5.31 -1.94
CA LEU A 215 6.04 -4.64 -0.74
C LEU A 215 5.35 -3.36 -1.17
N LEU A 216 4.01 -3.34 -1.01
CA LEU A 216 3.12 -2.29 -1.52
C LEU A 216 2.54 -1.47 -0.36
N THR A 217 2.68 -0.15 -0.40
CA THR A 217 1.83 0.73 0.41
C THR A 217 0.71 1.31 -0.45
N SER A 218 -0.48 1.40 0.09
CA SER A 218 -1.60 2.09 -0.55
C SER A 218 -2.54 2.69 0.49
N HIS A 219 -3.17 3.80 0.13
CA HIS A 219 -4.32 4.38 0.82
C HIS A 219 -5.64 3.90 0.23
N TYR A 220 -5.61 3.27 -0.94
CA TYR A 220 -6.79 2.72 -1.59
C TYR A 220 -6.92 1.23 -1.26
N MET A 221 -7.95 0.87 -0.50
CA MET A 221 -8.15 -0.53 -0.12
C MET A 221 -8.41 -1.44 -1.31
N ALA A 222 -9.00 -0.92 -2.38
CA ALA A 222 -9.15 -1.64 -3.64
C ALA A 222 -7.82 -2.15 -4.23
N ASP A 223 -6.68 -1.47 -3.97
CA ASP A 223 -5.36 -1.96 -4.37
C ASP A 223 -4.94 -3.16 -3.52
N VAL A 224 -5.20 -3.06 -2.20
CA VAL A 224 -4.85 -4.10 -1.22
C VAL A 224 -5.66 -5.36 -1.48
N GLU A 225 -6.99 -5.25 -1.63
CA GLU A 225 -7.88 -6.37 -1.94
C GLU A 225 -7.52 -7.05 -3.26
N ALA A 226 -7.21 -6.24 -4.28
CA ALA A 226 -6.91 -6.76 -5.60
C ALA A 226 -5.55 -7.48 -5.67
N LEU A 227 -4.56 -7.07 -4.88
CA LEU A 227 -3.16 -7.48 -5.03
C LEU A 227 -2.64 -8.34 -3.88
N CYS A 228 -3.07 -8.06 -2.64
CA CYS A 228 -2.42 -8.58 -1.45
C CYS A 228 -3.25 -9.69 -0.79
N LYS A 229 -2.66 -10.87 -0.61
CA LYS A 229 -3.26 -11.93 0.22
C LYS A 229 -2.91 -11.76 1.69
N ARG A 230 -1.77 -11.11 1.97
CA ARG A 230 -1.25 -10.83 3.32
C ARG A 230 -0.99 -9.35 3.47
N VAL A 231 -1.23 -8.86 4.66
CA VAL A 231 -1.00 -7.48 5.05
C VAL A 231 -0.22 -7.40 6.35
N VAL A 232 0.63 -6.38 6.43
CA VAL A 232 1.32 -5.96 7.64
C VAL A 232 0.79 -4.57 7.97
N VAL A 233 0.15 -4.42 9.12
CA VAL A 233 -0.43 -3.15 9.57
C VAL A 233 0.51 -2.50 10.58
N ILE A 234 0.94 -1.26 10.28
CA ILE A 234 1.84 -0.47 11.13
C ILE A 234 1.11 0.78 11.65
N HIS A 235 1.31 1.08 12.93
CA HIS A 235 0.81 2.29 13.59
C HIS A 235 1.84 2.82 14.58
N HIS A 236 2.05 4.13 14.62
CA HIS A 236 3.07 4.77 15.49
C HIS A 236 4.44 4.08 15.48
N GLY A 237 4.84 3.57 14.30
CA GLY A 237 6.13 2.89 14.12
C GLY A 237 6.16 1.43 14.56
N ARG A 238 5.05 0.83 15.02
CA ARG A 238 4.95 -0.56 15.50
C ARG A 238 4.00 -1.38 14.67
N ILE A 239 4.25 -2.67 14.55
CA ILE A 239 3.34 -3.60 13.87
C ILE A 239 2.20 -3.97 14.80
N LEU A 240 0.96 -3.78 14.33
CA LEU A 240 -0.27 -4.19 15.00
C LEU A 240 -0.77 -5.54 14.54
N PHE A 241 -0.56 -5.84 13.25
CA PHE A 241 -1.03 -7.07 12.64
C PHE A 241 -0.08 -7.49 11.53
N ASP A 242 0.14 -8.78 11.41
CA ASP A 242 0.84 -9.43 10.31
C ASP A 242 0.14 -10.77 10.01
N GLY A 243 -0.46 -10.89 8.84
CA GLY A 243 -1.19 -12.09 8.47
C GLY A 243 -2.07 -11.94 7.24
N PRO A 244 -2.86 -12.99 6.90
CA PRO A 244 -3.81 -12.96 5.80
C PRO A 244 -4.80 -11.80 5.95
N LEU A 245 -5.12 -11.14 4.83
CA LEU A 245 -6.13 -10.06 4.80
C LEU A 245 -7.49 -10.53 5.32
N SER A 246 -7.87 -11.78 4.99
CA SER A 246 -9.10 -12.39 5.50
C SER A 246 -9.15 -12.52 7.02
N ASP A 247 -8.01 -12.72 7.67
CA ASP A 247 -7.94 -12.86 9.13
C ASP A 247 -7.97 -11.51 9.83
N LEU A 248 -7.43 -10.46 9.18
CA LEU A 248 -7.61 -9.08 9.63
C LEU A 248 -9.11 -8.74 9.70
N VAL A 249 -9.85 -8.97 8.61
CA VAL A 249 -11.30 -8.73 8.56
C VAL A 249 -12.03 -9.55 9.62
N LYS A 250 -11.74 -10.85 9.74
CA LYS A 250 -12.39 -11.72 10.75
C LYS A 250 -12.15 -11.26 12.19
N ARG A 251 -10.93 -10.81 12.49
CA ARG A 251 -10.51 -10.45 13.85
C ARG A 251 -11.05 -9.10 14.30
N PHE A 252 -11.07 -8.12 13.40
CA PHE A 252 -11.40 -6.73 13.72
C PHE A 252 -12.77 -6.27 13.21
N SER A 253 -13.56 -7.16 12.58
CA SER A 253 -14.93 -6.88 12.18
C SER A 253 -15.91 -7.50 13.20
N PRO A 254 -16.41 -6.73 14.17
CA PRO A 254 -17.39 -7.19 15.13
C PRO A 254 -18.80 -7.26 14.56
N HIS A 255 -19.04 -6.70 13.39
CA HIS A 255 -20.35 -6.59 12.74
C HIS A 255 -20.28 -7.03 11.28
N LYS A 256 -21.46 -7.26 10.71
CA LYS A 256 -21.71 -7.46 9.29
C LYS A 256 -22.68 -6.42 8.77
N THR A 257 -22.66 -6.20 7.48
CA THR A 257 -23.61 -5.35 6.79
C THR A 257 -24.65 -6.22 6.09
N ILE A 258 -25.93 -5.96 6.32
CA ILE A 258 -27.03 -6.60 5.61
C ILE A 258 -27.64 -5.55 4.69
N ALA A 259 -27.54 -5.74 3.38
CA ALA A 259 -28.28 -4.97 2.39
C ALA A 259 -29.59 -5.68 2.11
N VAL A 260 -30.70 -4.98 2.27
CA VAL A 260 -32.05 -5.49 2.02
C VAL A 260 -32.68 -4.66 0.94
N ASP A 261 -33.07 -5.30 -0.15
CA ASP A 261 -33.87 -4.72 -1.20
C ASP A 261 -35.33 -5.17 -1.01
N LEU A 262 -36.26 -4.22 -0.92
CA LEU A 262 -37.68 -4.49 -0.70
C LEU A 262 -38.44 -4.45 -2.02
N GLU A 263 -39.46 -5.32 -2.19
CA GLU A 263 -40.36 -5.30 -3.36
C GLU A 263 -41.08 -3.99 -3.52
N ARG A 264 -41.34 -3.28 -2.41
CA ARG A 264 -41.96 -1.95 -2.36
C ARG A 264 -41.48 -1.20 -1.11
N PRO A 265 -41.32 0.13 -1.19
CA PRO A 265 -41.00 0.95 -0.03
C PRO A 265 -42.10 0.82 1.04
N ILE A 266 -41.68 0.73 2.29
CA ILE A 266 -42.60 0.64 3.46
C ILE A 266 -42.23 1.77 4.42
N ASP A 267 -43.07 2.76 4.54
CA ASP A 267 -42.84 3.97 5.36
C ASP A 267 -43.05 3.77 6.87
N ALA A 268 -43.67 2.63 7.29
CA ALA A 268 -44.10 2.42 8.67
C ALA A 268 -43.18 1.50 9.48
N ILE A 269 -42.02 1.11 8.97
CA ILE A 269 -41.12 0.19 9.65
C ILE A 269 -39.98 0.94 10.32
N ASN A 270 -39.77 0.62 11.60
CA ASN A 270 -38.56 1.05 12.31
C ASN A 270 -37.42 0.05 12.05
N TYR A 271 -36.60 0.29 11.03
CA TYR A 271 -35.47 -0.58 10.71
C TYR A 271 -34.43 -0.66 11.84
N ALA A 272 -34.42 0.30 12.78
CA ALA A 272 -33.55 0.26 13.96
C ALA A 272 -33.82 -0.95 14.88
N ASP A 273 -34.99 -1.60 14.76
CA ASP A 273 -35.33 -2.82 15.51
C ASP A 273 -34.55 -4.06 14.99
N PHE A 274 -33.93 -3.95 13.82
CA PHE A 274 -33.13 -4.99 13.17
C PHE A 274 -31.62 -4.72 13.26
N GLY A 275 -31.22 -3.47 13.45
CA GLY A 275 -29.82 -3.08 13.53
C GLY A 275 -29.60 -1.58 13.34
N GLU A 276 -28.35 -1.15 13.36
CA GLU A 276 -28.01 0.24 13.06
C GLU A 276 -28.24 0.54 11.58
N VAL A 277 -29.09 1.50 11.26
CA VAL A 277 -29.35 1.91 9.87
C VAL A 277 -28.19 2.76 9.37
N VAL A 278 -27.44 2.25 8.40
CA VAL A 278 -26.30 2.93 7.78
C VAL A 278 -26.78 3.82 6.62
N GLU A 279 -27.68 3.28 5.79
CA GLU A 279 -28.25 3.98 4.63
C GLU A 279 -29.66 3.47 4.39
N GLN A 280 -30.55 4.39 3.96
CA GLN A 280 -31.91 4.07 3.55
C GLN A 280 -32.25 4.88 2.30
N SER A 281 -32.59 4.21 1.21
CA SER A 281 -33.00 4.85 -0.04
C SER A 281 -34.02 3.98 -0.79
N ASN A 282 -35.09 4.59 -1.29
CA ASN A 282 -36.10 4.05 -2.23
C ASN A 282 -36.24 2.50 -2.26
N GLY A 283 -36.54 1.87 -1.10
CA GLY A 283 -36.75 0.43 -1.03
C GLY A 283 -35.48 -0.40 -0.75
N ARG A 284 -34.32 0.24 -0.62
CA ARG A 284 -33.07 -0.41 -0.16
C ARG A 284 -32.68 0.12 1.21
N VAL A 285 -32.36 -0.81 2.11
CA VAL A 285 -31.89 -0.48 3.46
C VAL A 285 -30.59 -1.23 3.74
N LEU A 286 -29.60 -0.49 4.25
CA LEU A 286 -28.31 -1.04 4.66
C LEU A 286 -28.25 -1.02 6.19
N LEU A 287 -28.14 -2.21 6.77
CA LEU A 287 -28.11 -2.40 8.21
C LEU A 287 -26.79 -2.92 8.69
N ARG A 288 -26.23 -2.32 9.71
CA ARG A 288 -25.07 -2.85 10.45
C ARG A 288 -25.58 -3.67 11.63
N VAL A 289 -25.17 -4.95 11.69
CA VAL A 289 -25.64 -5.91 12.69
C VAL A 289 -24.47 -6.62 13.36
N PRO A 290 -24.56 -6.99 14.64
CA PRO A 290 -23.54 -7.78 15.32
C PRO A 290 -23.31 -9.11 14.58
N LYS A 291 -22.05 -9.50 14.38
CA LYS A 291 -21.69 -10.70 13.65
C LYS A 291 -22.35 -11.97 14.21
N ALA A 292 -22.45 -12.06 15.56
CA ALA A 292 -23.07 -13.20 16.22
C ALA A 292 -24.60 -13.31 15.97
N GLU A 293 -25.26 -12.19 15.64
CA GLU A 293 -26.72 -12.12 15.47
C GLU A 293 -27.15 -12.08 14.00
N THR A 294 -26.19 -12.03 13.07
CA THR A 294 -26.46 -11.83 11.63
C THR A 294 -27.50 -12.82 11.09
N ALA A 295 -27.34 -14.13 11.35
CA ALA A 295 -28.27 -15.14 10.85
C ALA A 295 -29.69 -14.99 11.44
N LYS A 296 -29.82 -14.61 12.71
CA LYS A 296 -31.10 -14.39 13.39
C LYS A 296 -31.80 -13.17 12.80
N ILE A 297 -31.06 -12.08 12.62
CA ILE A 297 -31.59 -10.82 12.08
C ILE A 297 -31.99 -11.00 10.62
N ALA A 298 -31.17 -11.66 9.80
CA ALA A 298 -31.50 -11.96 8.41
C ALA A 298 -32.79 -12.81 8.31
N GLY A 299 -32.95 -13.83 9.16
CA GLY A 299 -34.15 -14.64 9.22
C GLY A 299 -35.40 -13.83 9.59
N ARG A 300 -35.28 -12.88 10.54
CA ARG A 300 -36.36 -11.95 10.89
C ARG A 300 -36.72 -11.02 9.73
N LEU A 301 -35.73 -10.42 9.06
CA LEU A 301 -35.95 -9.56 7.91
C LEU A 301 -36.73 -10.27 6.80
N LEU A 302 -36.35 -11.52 6.48
CA LEU A 302 -37.03 -12.33 5.46
C LEU A 302 -38.46 -12.75 5.88
N ALA A 303 -38.72 -12.90 7.18
CA ALA A 303 -40.05 -13.30 7.69
C ALA A 303 -41.01 -12.13 7.87
N GLU A 304 -40.50 -10.96 8.24
CA GLU A 304 -41.30 -9.80 8.65
C GLU A 304 -41.48 -8.78 7.50
N LEU A 305 -40.60 -8.83 6.45
CA LEU A 305 -40.61 -7.83 5.38
C LEU A 305 -40.79 -8.48 4.00
N PRO A 306 -41.35 -7.78 3.01
CA PRO A 306 -41.40 -8.22 1.62
C PRO A 306 -40.03 -7.96 0.95
N VAL A 307 -39.08 -8.85 1.23
CA VAL A 307 -37.71 -8.75 0.74
C VAL A 307 -37.66 -9.34 -0.68
N SER A 308 -37.17 -8.55 -1.65
CA SER A 308 -36.86 -9.01 -3.00
C SER A 308 -35.46 -9.59 -3.14
N ASP A 309 -34.49 -9.02 -2.41
CA ASP A 309 -33.11 -9.51 -2.33
C ASP A 309 -32.49 -9.19 -0.96
N LEU A 310 -31.58 -10.05 -0.51
CA LEU A 310 -30.86 -9.88 0.75
C LEU A 310 -29.41 -10.31 0.56
N THR A 311 -28.51 -9.37 0.79
CA THR A 311 -27.06 -9.62 0.71
C THR A 311 -26.42 -9.39 2.09
N ILE A 312 -25.55 -10.32 2.52
CA ILE A 312 -24.79 -10.21 3.76
C ILE A 312 -23.31 -10.09 3.40
N GLU A 313 -22.70 -8.99 3.78
CA GLU A 313 -21.31 -8.70 3.48
C GLU A 313 -20.50 -8.43 4.77
N ASP A 314 -19.19 -8.64 4.70
CA ASP A 314 -18.29 -8.09 5.71
C ASP A 314 -18.17 -6.57 5.49
N PRO A 315 -17.92 -5.76 6.54
CA PRO A 315 -17.75 -4.33 6.37
C PRO A 315 -16.58 -4.01 5.42
N PRO A 316 -16.60 -2.85 4.77
CA PRO A 316 -15.46 -2.39 3.96
C PRO A 316 -14.15 -2.48 4.73
N ILE A 317 -13.07 -2.88 4.07
CA ILE A 317 -11.75 -3.03 4.72
C ILE A 317 -11.27 -1.72 5.33
N GLU A 318 -11.66 -0.59 4.76
CA GLU A 318 -11.41 0.74 5.29
C GLU A 318 -11.89 0.86 6.74
N GLU A 319 -13.14 0.47 7.01
CA GLU A 319 -13.72 0.50 8.37
C GLU A 319 -12.98 -0.45 9.32
N VAL A 320 -12.60 -1.63 8.84
CA VAL A 320 -11.84 -2.60 9.64
C VAL A 320 -10.49 -2.03 10.05
N ILE A 321 -9.78 -1.39 9.14
CA ILE A 321 -8.47 -0.77 9.40
C ILE A 321 -8.61 0.42 10.35
N GLU A 322 -9.64 1.25 10.19
CA GLU A 322 -9.92 2.35 11.14
C GLU A 322 -10.16 1.82 12.56
N GLN A 323 -10.87 0.70 12.69
CA GLN A 323 -11.09 0.06 13.99
C GLN A 323 -9.80 -0.51 14.59
N VAL A 324 -8.91 -1.08 13.77
CA VAL A 324 -7.57 -1.52 14.23
C VAL A 324 -6.80 -0.35 14.85
N PHE A 325 -6.85 0.83 14.22
CA PHE A 325 -6.16 2.01 14.73
C PHE A 325 -6.84 2.60 15.98
N ALA A 326 -8.18 2.57 16.05
CA ALA A 326 -8.93 3.10 17.19
C ALA A 326 -8.74 2.28 18.49
N GLN A 327 -8.59 0.96 18.39
CA GLN A 327 -8.41 0.08 19.55
C GLN A 327 -7.08 0.32 20.28
N GLU A 328 -6.04 0.82 19.59
CA GLU A 328 -4.76 1.14 20.23
C GLU A 328 -4.77 2.47 20.99
N VAL A 329 -5.69 3.38 20.68
CA VAL A 329 -5.83 4.66 21.41
C VAL A 329 -6.43 4.46 22.81
N THR A 330 -7.05 3.29 23.04
CA THR A 330 -7.78 2.96 24.30
C THR A 330 -7.01 1.97 25.17
N ALA A 331 -5.89 1.42 24.75
CA ALA A 331 -5.03 0.49 25.50
C ALA A 331 -3.70 1.16 25.90
#